data_30735cb3e2009d9a14a8a7a0cedd7c1f
#
_entry.id   30735cb3e2009d9a14a8a7a0cedd7c1f
#
_cell.length_a   1.000
_cell.length_b   1.000
_cell.length_c   1.000
_cell.angle_alpha   90.00
_cell.angle_beta   90.00
_cell.angle_gamma   90.00
#
_symmetry.space_group_name_H-M   'P 1'
#
loop_
_entity.id
_entity.type
_entity.pdbx_description
1 polymer ?
#
loop_
_entity_poly.entity_id
_entity_poly.type
_entity_poly.pdbx_seq_one_letter_code
_entity_poly.pdbx_strand_id
1 'polypeptide(L)'
;MYTLTTESKKIIADTITPVSIYLKLRDQFPHSLLLESSDYHANKNSFSYICCNPIASIKAKNNTLLVSYPDGKKIEKKITPEVHIPSEIENFAQQFKTEETNYKFIHNGIFGYTGYDAVKYFESIELREKEDKLDIPDFYYAVYQNIIAINHFNNEAYLFSHNYNSESNLDSLLAILQTKNFAQFNFTTDGEIISNIEDEVYKQNVEKAKQHCARGDVFQLVLSKRFTQKFKGDDFNVYRALRSVNPSPYLFYFDYGNFKIFGSSPEAQLVVENEIAEIHPIAGTIKRSGNDERDAELAKQLASDAKENSEHVMLVDLS
;
A
#
# COMPACT_ATOMS: atom_id res chain seq x y z
N MET A 1 27.36 1.44 -3.45
CA MET A 1 26.74 0.89 -2.24
C MET A 1 26.70 1.99 -1.20
N TYR A 2 25.55 2.17 -0.54
CA TYR A 2 25.26 3.23 0.42
C TYR A 2 25.10 2.61 1.81
N THR A 3 26.01 2.88 2.73
CA THR A 3 25.93 2.42 4.11
C THR A 3 25.11 3.44 4.90
N LEU A 4 24.02 2.99 5.50
CA LEU A 4 23.14 3.81 6.33
C LEU A 4 23.42 3.51 7.80
N THR A 5 23.85 4.52 8.54
CA THR A 5 23.93 4.42 10.01
C THR A 5 22.52 4.54 10.58
N THR A 6 22.12 3.57 11.40
CA THR A 6 20.77 3.53 11.97
C THR A 6 20.79 3.91 13.43
N GLU A 7 20.06 4.95 13.79
CA GLU A 7 19.71 5.25 15.16
C GLU A 7 18.25 4.91 15.44
N SER A 8 17.95 4.46 16.65
CA SER A 8 16.60 4.13 17.04
C SER A 8 16.26 4.58 18.44
N LYS A 9 14.96 4.90 18.65
CA LYS A 9 14.41 5.25 19.96
C LYS A 9 13.04 4.62 20.16
N LYS A 10 12.85 3.98 21.29
CA LYS A 10 11.56 3.43 21.72
C LYS A 10 10.85 4.45 22.61
N ILE A 11 9.55 4.64 22.40
CA ILE A 11 8.67 5.47 23.23
C ILE A 11 7.37 4.72 23.57
N ILE A 12 6.70 5.15 24.63
CA ILE A 12 5.33 4.72 24.92
C ILE A 12 4.38 5.42 23.95
N ALA A 13 3.42 4.69 23.39
CA ALA A 13 2.49 5.14 22.37
C ALA A 13 1.01 4.96 22.76
N ASP A 14 0.71 4.89 24.06
CA ASP A 14 -0.63 4.69 24.62
C ASP A 14 -1.58 5.88 24.41
N THR A 15 -1.03 7.07 24.19
CA THR A 15 -1.80 8.32 23.98
C THR A 15 -1.73 8.85 22.54
N ILE A 16 -1.08 8.13 21.64
CA ILE A 16 -0.89 8.56 20.25
C ILE A 16 -1.42 7.50 19.28
N THR A 17 -1.90 7.93 18.13
CA THR A 17 -2.40 7.04 17.07
C THR A 17 -1.60 7.23 15.79
N PRO A 18 -1.56 6.24 14.88
CA PRO A 18 -0.90 6.41 13.58
C PRO A 18 -1.39 7.64 12.82
N VAL A 19 -2.71 7.88 12.82
CA VAL A 19 -3.33 9.06 12.21
C VAL A 19 -2.82 10.37 12.85
N SER A 20 -2.73 10.43 14.19
CA SER A 20 -2.25 11.63 14.87
C SER A 20 -0.76 11.90 14.59
N ILE A 21 0.04 10.86 14.50
CA ILE A 21 1.47 10.97 14.12
C ILE A 21 1.58 11.48 12.68
N TYR A 22 0.86 10.85 11.75
CA TYR A 22 0.88 11.25 10.35
C TYR A 22 0.49 12.73 10.16
N LEU A 23 -0.57 13.19 10.82
CA LEU A 23 -1.02 14.59 10.78
C LEU A 23 0.02 15.59 11.31
N LYS A 24 0.86 15.18 12.25
CA LYS A 24 1.95 16.02 12.77
C LYS A 24 3.15 16.08 11.82
N LEU A 25 3.38 15.02 11.05
CA LEU A 25 4.57 14.86 10.21
C LEU A 25 4.38 15.35 8.78
N ARG A 26 3.20 15.17 8.19
CA ARG A 26 2.95 15.36 6.76
C ARG A 26 3.27 16.77 6.23
N ASP A 27 3.06 17.80 7.06
CA ASP A 27 3.32 19.20 6.67
C ASP A 27 4.81 19.56 6.71
N GLN A 28 5.62 18.79 7.45
CA GLN A 28 7.06 18.98 7.57
C GLN A 28 7.85 18.02 6.67
N PHE A 29 7.31 16.83 6.44
CA PHE A 29 7.90 15.80 5.60
C PHE A 29 6.96 15.44 4.45
N PRO A 30 7.04 16.17 3.32
CA PRO A 30 6.29 15.78 2.11
C PRO A 30 6.73 14.39 1.64
N HIS A 31 5.89 13.73 0.86
CA HIS A 31 6.10 12.36 0.37
C HIS A 31 6.16 11.31 1.48
N SER A 32 5.30 11.46 2.50
CA SER A 32 5.18 10.51 3.60
C SER A 32 4.15 9.44 3.29
N LEU A 33 4.41 8.22 3.79
CA LEU A 33 3.52 7.08 3.67
C LEU A 33 2.99 6.69 5.04
N LEU A 34 1.71 6.31 5.09
CA LEU A 34 1.07 5.69 6.25
C LEU A 34 0.56 4.31 5.83
N LEU A 35 0.98 3.27 6.56
CA LEU A 35 0.47 1.90 6.45
C LEU A 35 -0.08 1.51 7.81
N GLU A 36 -1.37 1.16 7.88
CA GLU A 36 -2.00 0.76 9.13
C GLU A 36 -2.47 -0.68 9.06
N SER A 37 -2.31 -1.40 10.17
CA SER A 37 -3.01 -2.65 10.40
C SER A 37 -4.19 -2.39 11.32
N SER A 38 -5.38 -2.85 10.93
CA SER A 38 -6.58 -2.81 11.77
C SER A 38 -6.92 -4.16 12.39
N ASP A 39 -6.02 -5.14 12.30
CA ASP A 39 -6.24 -6.44 12.90
C ASP A 39 -6.08 -6.35 14.43
N TYR A 40 -7.21 -6.07 15.10
CA TYR A 40 -7.31 -5.94 16.55
C TYR A 40 -7.38 -7.28 17.29
N HIS A 41 -7.30 -8.40 16.59
CA HIS A 41 -7.35 -9.72 17.19
C HIS A 41 -6.01 -10.14 17.78
N ALA A 42 -5.49 -9.33 18.74
CA ALA A 42 -4.46 -9.72 19.71
C ALA A 42 -3.19 -10.44 19.12
N ASN A 43 -2.88 -10.21 17.85
CA ASN A 43 -1.66 -10.73 17.27
C ASN A 43 -0.48 -9.84 17.65
N LYS A 44 0.55 -10.45 18.25
CA LYS A 44 1.80 -9.77 18.64
C LYS A 44 2.46 -9.01 17.49
N ASN A 45 2.04 -9.24 16.24
CA ASN A 45 2.59 -8.66 15.01
C ASN A 45 1.70 -7.57 14.38
N SER A 46 0.76 -6.99 15.13
CA SER A 46 -0.05 -5.87 14.62
C SER A 46 0.74 -4.55 14.69
N PHE A 47 1.30 -4.15 13.56
CA PHE A 47 2.08 -2.92 13.43
C PHE A 47 1.46 -1.97 12.42
N SER A 48 1.58 -0.65 12.72
CA SER A 48 1.42 0.41 11.72
C SER A 48 2.75 1.08 11.47
N TYR A 49 2.96 1.55 10.24
CA TYR A 49 4.20 2.19 9.82
C TYR A 49 3.94 3.57 9.25
N ILE A 50 4.80 4.51 9.60
CA ILE A 50 4.86 5.82 8.95
C ILE A 50 6.28 6.01 8.43
N CYS A 51 6.40 6.22 7.11
CA CYS A 51 7.67 6.47 6.45
C CYS A 51 7.71 7.91 6.00
N CYS A 52 8.76 8.65 6.36
CA CYS A 52 8.92 10.03 5.94
C CYS A 52 10.38 10.39 5.60
N ASN A 53 10.56 11.46 4.83
CA ASN A 53 11.83 11.90 4.29
C ASN A 53 12.51 10.86 3.39
N PRO A 54 12.03 10.64 2.13
CA PRO A 54 12.63 9.70 1.21
C PRO A 54 14.03 10.19 0.78
N ILE A 55 15.04 9.31 0.90
CA ILE A 55 16.44 9.59 0.57
C ILE A 55 16.88 8.96 -0.76
N ALA A 56 16.14 8.00 -1.25
CA ALA A 56 16.37 7.36 -2.54
C ALA A 56 15.05 6.85 -3.11
N SER A 57 14.97 6.71 -4.44
CA SER A 57 13.78 6.19 -5.08
C SER A 57 14.05 5.49 -6.41
N ILE A 58 13.19 4.55 -6.76
CA ILE A 58 13.12 3.92 -8.07
C ILE A 58 11.68 3.92 -8.55
N LYS A 59 11.42 4.35 -9.79
CA LYS A 59 10.08 4.37 -10.38
C LYS A 59 10.12 4.18 -11.88
N ALA A 60 9.06 3.59 -12.42
CA ALA A 60 8.84 3.53 -13.87
C ALA A 60 7.66 4.42 -14.26
N LYS A 61 7.86 5.23 -15.28
CA LYS A 61 6.85 6.12 -15.82
C LYS A 61 7.09 6.33 -17.32
N ASN A 62 6.05 6.18 -18.13
CA ASN A 62 6.14 6.38 -19.59
C ASN A 62 7.29 5.59 -20.23
N ASN A 63 7.42 4.31 -19.91
CA ASN A 63 8.50 3.44 -20.37
C ASN A 63 9.92 3.95 -20.06
N THR A 64 10.06 4.74 -19.00
CA THR A 64 11.34 5.25 -18.50
C THR A 64 11.51 4.87 -17.05
N LEU A 65 12.63 4.24 -16.73
CA LEU A 65 13.08 3.95 -15.38
C LEU A 65 13.86 5.15 -14.85
N LEU A 66 13.42 5.65 -13.70
CA LEU A 66 14.02 6.78 -13.01
C LEU A 66 14.51 6.34 -11.65
N VAL A 67 15.79 6.48 -11.37
CA VAL A 67 16.41 6.12 -10.09
C VAL A 67 17.11 7.34 -9.50
N SER A 68 16.94 7.56 -8.21
CA SER A 68 17.68 8.60 -7.45
C SER A 68 18.33 7.98 -6.23
N TYR A 69 19.53 8.45 -5.89
CA TYR A 69 20.33 7.96 -4.76
C TYR A 69 20.63 9.08 -3.76
N PRO A 70 21.05 8.73 -2.51
CA PRO A 70 21.27 9.73 -1.44
C PRO A 70 22.40 10.71 -1.71
N ASP A 71 23.36 10.35 -2.57
CA ASP A 71 24.46 11.21 -2.99
C ASP A 71 24.09 12.22 -4.11
N GLY A 72 22.80 12.25 -4.49
CA GLY A 72 22.29 13.09 -5.56
C GLY A 72 22.43 12.49 -6.95
N LYS A 73 23.04 11.30 -7.09
CA LYS A 73 23.13 10.59 -8.38
C LYS A 73 21.73 10.25 -8.87
N LYS A 74 21.46 10.53 -10.15
CA LYS A 74 20.22 10.18 -10.84
C LYS A 74 20.54 9.34 -12.06
N ILE A 75 19.71 8.35 -12.31
CA ILE A 75 19.78 7.49 -13.50
C ILE A 75 18.42 7.57 -14.18
N GLU A 76 18.48 7.83 -15.48
CA GLU A 76 17.32 7.76 -16.37
C GLU A 76 17.63 6.76 -17.48
N LYS A 77 16.79 5.75 -17.64
CA LYS A 77 16.99 4.65 -18.57
C LYS A 77 15.68 4.33 -19.28
N LYS A 78 15.68 4.32 -20.60
CA LYS A 78 14.52 3.85 -21.35
C LYS A 78 14.31 2.36 -21.10
N ILE A 79 13.08 1.96 -20.81
CA ILE A 79 12.73 0.55 -20.64
C ILE A 79 12.55 -0.07 -22.00
N THR A 80 13.40 -1.04 -22.32
CA THR A 80 13.36 -1.87 -23.51
C THR A 80 13.20 -3.34 -23.10
N PRO A 81 12.90 -4.27 -23.99
CA PRO A 81 12.79 -5.70 -23.64
C PRO A 81 14.05 -6.29 -22.96
N GLU A 82 15.20 -5.63 -23.10
CA GLU A 82 16.46 -6.05 -22.48
C GLU A 82 16.57 -5.58 -21.01
N VAL A 83 15.70 -4.67 -20.57
CA VAL A 83 15.71 -4.14 -19.21
C VAL A 83 14.76 -4.95 -18.34
N HIS A 84 15.33 -5.85 -17.55
CA HIS A 84 14.57 -6.69 -16.62
C HIS A 84 14.23 -5.92 -15.33
N ILE A 85 13.03 -5.38 -15.25
CA ILE A 85 12.58 -4.51 -14.15
C ILE A 85 12.69 -5.16 -12.76
N PRO A 86 12.34 -6.45 -12.55
CA PRO A 86 12.57 -7.10 -11.26
C PRO A 86 14.03 -7.00 -10.79
N SER A 87 14.97 -7.25 -11.69
CA SER A 87 16.42 -7.14 -11.37
C SER A 87 16.84 -5.70 -11.10
N GLU A 88 16.26 -4.71 -11.76
CA GLU A 88 16.56 -3.29 -11.48
C GLU A 88 16.07 -2.89 -10.08
N ILE A 89 14.88 -3.39 -9.66
CA ILE A 89 14.35 -3.15 -8.30
C ILE A 89 15.24 -3.86 -7.26
N GLU A 90 15.60 -5.12 -7.50
CA GLU A 90 16.49 -5.88 -6.63
C GLU A 90 17.86 -5.21 -6.50
N ASN A 91 18.48 -4.85 -7.63
CA ASN A 91 19.76 -4.13 -7.65
C ASN A 91 19.67 -2.80 -6.91
N PHE A 92 18.56 -2.07 -7.04
CA PHE A 92 18.33 -0.84 -6.28
C PHE A 92 18.29 -1.12 -4.78
N ALA A 93 17.53 -2.10 -4.33
CA ALA A 93 17.42 -2.47 -2.92
C ALA A 93 18.78 -2.90 -2.34
N GLN A 94 19.57 -3.69 -3.08
CA GLN A 94 20.89 -4.17 -2.68
C GLN A 94 21.96 -3.06 -2.59
N GLN A 95 21.70 -1.84 -3.14
CA GLN A 95 22.62 -0.72 -2.96
C GLN A 95 22.68 -0.21 -1.51
N PHE A 96 21.68 -0.53 -0.68
CA PHE A 96 21.58 -0.03 0.69
C PHE A 96 21.98 -1.09 1.70
N LYS A 97 22.88 -0.72 2.59
CA LYS A 97 23.31 -1.53 3.75
C LYS A 97 22.94 -0.82 5.03
N THR A 98 22.28 -1.51 5.93
CA THR A 98 22.02 -1.06 7.29
C THR A 98 22.76 -1.97 8.27
N GLU A 99 22.99 -1.51 9.48
CA GLU A 99 23.52 -2.35 10.56
C GLU A 99 22.49 -3.42 10.95
N GLU A 100 22.99 -4.59 11.36
CA GLU A 100 22.13 -5.64 11.90
C GLU A 100 21.48 -5.16 13.20
N THR A 101 20.22 -5.46 13.36
CA THR A 101 19.44 -5.10 14.54
C THR A 101 18.74 -6.33 15.13
N ASN A 102 18.37 -6.25 16.39
CA ASN A 102 17.63 -7.33 17.07
C ASN A 102 16.11 -7.20 16.92
N TYR A 103 15.63 -6.25 16.11
CA TYR A 103 14.20 -6.06 15.88
C TYR A 103 13.67 -7.17 14.96
N LYS A 104 12.56 -7.80 15.38
CA LYS A 104 11.88 -8.88 14.64
C LYS A 104 10.68 -8.36 13.82
N PHE A 105 10.67 -7.10 13.48
CA PHE A 105 9.63 -6.46 12.67
C PHE A 105 10.29 -5.54 11.64
N ILE A 106 9.53 -5.12 10.64
CA ILE A 106 10.03 -4.24 9.57
C ILE A 106 10.48 -2.92 10.17
N HIS A 107 11.74 -2.54 9.94
CA HIS A 107 12.31 -1.27 10.40
C HIS A 107 13.17 -0.59 9.32
N ASN A 108 13.39 -1.23 8.19
CA ASN A 108 14.05 -0.70 7.01
C ASN A 108 13.48 -1.36 5.74
N GLY A 109 13.92 -0.92 4.58
CA GLY A 109 13.55 -1.49 3.28
C GLY A 109 13.10 -0.45 2.27
N ILE A 110 12.46 -0.93 1.22
CA ILE A 110 11.82 -0.08 0.21
C ILE A 110 10.31 -0.11 0.42
N PHE A 111 9.70 1.06 0.41
CA PHE A 111 8.26 1.24 0.61
C PHE A 111 7.65 1.93 -0.60
N GLY A 112 6.49 1.48 -1.03
CA GLY A 112 5.84 2.06 -2.19
C GLY A 112 4.72 1.18 -2.74
N TYR A 113 4.48 1.27 -4.04
CA TYR A 113 3.44 0.53 -4.72
C TYR A 113 3.89 0.06 -6.11
N THR A 114 3.23 -0.98 -6.58
CA THR A 114 3.19 -1.42 -7.97
C THR A 114 1.77 -1.33 -8.48
N GLY A 115 1.53 -0.56 -9.53
CA GLY A 115 0.25 -0.46 -10.19
C GLY A 115 -0.04 -1.68 -11.06
N TYR A 116 -1.32 -1.93 -11.36
CA TYR A 116 -1.73 -3.07 -12.19
C TYR A 116 -1.04 -3.11 -13.56
N ASP A 117 -0.91 -1.96 -14.22
CA ASP A 117 -0.31 -1.88 -15.56
C ASP A 117 1.21 -2.17 -15.58
N ALA A 118 1.86 -2.27 -14.41
CA ALA A 118 3.25 -2.69 -14.32
C ALA A 118 3.46 -4.15 -14.70
N VAL A 119 2.40 -4.96 -14.76
CA VAL A 119 2.44 -6.37 -15.21
C VAL A 119 3.14 -6.51 -16.57
N LYS A 120 3.06 -5.51 -17.47
CA LYS A 120 3.79 -5.47 -18.73
C LYS A 120 5.32 -5.55 -18.60
N TYR A 121 5.87 -5.30 -17.42
CA TYR A 121 7.30 -5.40 -17.14
C TYR A 121 7.71 -6.76 -16.59
N PHE A 122 6.74 -7.59 -16.22
CA PHE A 122 6.96 -8.88 -15.57
C PHE A 122 6.52 -10.04 -16.47
N GLU A 123 5.52 -9.77 -17.35
CA GLU A 123 4.92 -10.79 -18.23
C GLU A 123 4.94 -10.35 -19.70
N SER A 124 4.86 -11.35 -20.58
CA SER A 124 4.81 -11.14 -22.04
C SER A 124 3.40 -10.80 -22.51
N ILE A 125 2.82 -9.72 -21.96
CA ILE A 125 1.49 -9.21 -22.32
C ILE A 125 1.57 -7.79 -22.86
N GLU A 126 0.78 -7.52 -23.89
CA GLU A 126 0.60 -6.18 -24.42
C GLU A 126 -0.68 -5.57 -23.85
N LEU A 127 -0.52 -4.45 -23.15
CA LEU A 127 -1.65 -3.67 -22.68
C LEU A 127 -2.07 -2.66 -23.74
N ARG A 128 -3.38 -2.52 -23.94
CA ARG A 128 -3.90 -1.45 -24.81
C ARG A 128 -3.54 -0.09 -24.26
N GLU A 129 -3.12 0.82 -25.14
CA GLU A 129 -2.93 2.21 -24.76
C GLU A 129 -4.25 2.81 -24.25
N LYS A 130 -4.17 3.49 -23.11
CA LYS A 130 -5.31 4.20 -22.54
C LYS A 130 -5.29 5.65 -23.04
N GLU A 131 -6.43 6.14 -23.51
CA GLU A 131 -6.60 7.54 -23.93
C GLU A 131 -6.44 8.51 -22.74
N ASP A 132 -6.90 8.09 -21.57
CA ASP A 132 -6.87 8.88 -20.34
C ASP A 132 -5.73 8.39 -19.43
N LYS A 133 -4.58 9.04 -19.56
CA LYS A 133 -3.38 8.74 -18.76
C LYS A 133 -3.39 9.59 -17.50
N LEU A 134 -3.69 8.96 -16.38
CA LEU A 134 -3.31 9.53 -15.09
C LEU A 134 -1.78 9.60 -15.06
N ASP A 135 -1.21 10.76 -14.73
CA ASP A 135 0.24 10.98 -14.70
C ASP A 135 0.89 10.33 -13.45
N ILE A 136 0.56 9.05 -13.22
CA ILE A 136 0.99 8.23 -12.09
C ILE A 136 2.02 7.21 -12.60
N PRO A 137 3.17 7.03 -11.93
CA PRO A 137 4.13 5.98 -12.26
C PRO A 137 3.52 4.58 -12.21
N ASP A 138 3.97 3.67 -13.09
CA ASP A 138 3.55 2.27 -13.09
C ASP A 138 3.95 1.56 -11.78
N PHE A 139 5.11 1.92 -11.22
CA PHE A 139 5.50 1.61 -9.84
C PHE A 139 6.35 2.74 -9.26
N TYR A 140 6.36 2.86 -7.92
CA TYR A 140 7.21 3.81 -7.21
C TYR A 140 7.57 3.25 -5.84
N TYR A 141 8.86 2.99 -5.63
CA TYR A 141 9.44 2.59 -4.35
C TYR A 141 10.48 3.60 -3.88
N ALA A 142 10.59 3.79 -2.57
CA ALA A 142 11.58 4.67 -1.97
C ALA A 142 12.18 4.06 -0.71
N VAL A 143 13.42 4.45 -0.41
CA VAL A 143 14.09 4.27 0.88
C VAL A 143 13.86 5.53 1.70
N TYR A 144 13.39 5.37 2.93
CA TYR A 144 13.06 6.49 3.82
C TYR A 144 14.09 6.63 4.92
N GLN A 145 14.48 7.88 5.21
CA GLN A 145 15.33 8.16 6.35
C GLN A 145 14.63 7.81 7.66
N ASN A 146 13.36 8.20 7.80
CA ASN A 146 12.63 7.99 9.03
C ASN A 146 11.52 6.95 8.85
N ILE A 147 11.51 5.97 9.74
CA ILE A 147 10.46 4.97 9.85
C ILE A 147 9.98 4.94 11.29
N ILE A 148 8.68 5.07 11.49
CA ILE A 148 8.02 4.93 12.79
C ILE A 148 7.19 3.65 12.74
N ALA A 149 7.55 2.66 13.56
CA ALA A 149 6.81 1.42 13.71
C ALA A 149 6.01 1.46 15.02
N ILE A 150 4.69 1.32 14.95
CA ILE A 150 3.79 1.37 16.10
C ILE A 150 3.27 -0.04 16.36
N ASN A 151 3.63 -0.59 17.51
CA ASN A 151 3.10 -1.86 17.99
C ASN A 151 1.80 -1.60 18.76
N HIS A 152 0.67 -2.02 18.16
CA HIS A 152 -0.64 -1.82 18.76
C HIS A 152 -0.89 -2.71 19.98
N PHE A 153 -0.28 -3.87 20.04
CA PHE A 153 -0.44 -4.81 21.14
C PHE A 153 0.22 -4.29 22.42
N ASN A 154 1.45 -3.75 22.30
CA ASN A 154 2.23 -3.28 23.45
C ASN A 154 2.05 -1.79 23.73
N ASN A 155 1.32 -1.03 22.89
CA ASN A 155 1.26 0.42 22.94
C ASN A 155 2.65 1.09 22.94
N GLU A 156 3.51 0.63 22.03
CA GLU A 156 4.88 1.10 21.88
C GLU A 156 5.10 1.65 20.47
N ALA A 157 5.91 2.67 20.35
CA ALA A 157 6.40 3.13 19.06
C ALA A 157 7.93 3.10 19.02
N TYR A 158 8.44 2.70 17.89
CA TYR A 158 9.87 2.62 17.59
C TYR A 158 10.16 3.59 16.46
N LEU A 159 11.03 4.54 16.71
CA LEU A 159 11.46 5.55 15.77
C LEU A 159 12.83 5.15 15.24
N PHE A 160 13.01 5.11 13.94
CA PHE A 160 14.27 4.82 13.28
C PHE A 160 14.67 6.02 12.42
N SER A 161 15.98 6.34 12.42
CA SER A 161 16.59 7.28 11.50
C SER A 161 17.76 6.60 10.82
N HIS A 162 17.65 6.43 9.48
CA HIS A 162 18.65 5.84 8.61
C HIS A 162 19.43 6.94 7.90
N ASN A 163 20.68 7.16 8.29
CA ASN A 163 21.43 8.36 7.91
C ASN A 163 22.53 8.01 6.92
N TYR A 164 22.58 8.72 5.78
CA TYR A 164 23.67 8.66 4.81
C TYR A 164 24.47 9.94 4.87
N ASN A 165 25.70 9.87 5.40
CA ASN A 165 26.61 11.02 5.55
C ASN A 165 25.96 12.26 6.20
N SER A 166 24.98 12.05 7.07
CA SER A 166 24.23 13.09 7.78
C SER A 166 24.04 12.71 9.25
N GLU A 167 23.75 13.69 10.07
CA GLU A 167 23.37 13.46 11.45
C GLU A 167 21.94 12.94 11.56
N SER A 168 21.66 12.25 12.66
CA SER A 168 20.32 11.78 13.00
C SER A 168 19.38 12.95 13.28
N ASN A 169 18.15 12.82 12.83
CA ASN A 169 17.08 13.79 13.10
C ASN A 169 16.05 13.27 14.12
N LEU A 170 16.38 12.22 14.89
CA LEU A 170 15.46 11.61 15.86
C LEU A 170 14.95 12.60 16.91
N ASP A 171 15.78 13.48 17.42
CA ASP A 171 15.35 14.46 18.41
C ASP A 171 14.36 15.48 17.83
N SER A 172 14.56 15.91 16.59
CA SER A 172 13.61 16.77 15.88
C SER A 172 12.29 16.03 15.63
N LEU A 173 12.35 14.77 15.23
CA LEU A 173 11.19 13.91 15.03
C LEU A 173 10.40 13.75 16.34
N LEU A 174 11.07 13.50 17.46
CA LEU A 174 10.46 13.40 18.77
C LEU A 174 9.80 14.71 19.21
N ALA A 175 10.47 15.85 18.98
CA ALA A 175 9.89 17.15 19.28
C ALA A 175 8.58 17.37 18.53
N ILE A 176 8.51 16.99 17.25
CA ILE A 176 7.28 17.05 16.45
C ILE A 176 6.20 16.15 17.05
N LEU A 177 6.53 14.91 17.42
CA LEU A 177 5.56 13.98 17.99
C LEU A 177 5.00 14.45 19.34
N GLN A 178 5.78 15.19 20.11
CA GLN A 178 5.36 15.78 21.40
C GLN A 178 4.47 17.02 21.24
N THR A 179 4.38 17.61 20.05
CA THR A 179 3.48 18.74 19.83
C THR A 179 2.02 18.32 20.08
N LYS A 180 1.23 19.20 20.72
CA LYS A 180 -0.18 18.92 21.01
C LYS A 180 -1.09 19.19 19.80
N ASN A 181 -0.68 20.10 18.93
CA ASN A 181 -1.49 20.60 17.82
C ASN A 181 -0.95 20.11 16.48
N PHE A 182 -1.86 19.87 15.55
CA PHE A 182 -1.60 19.65 14.13
C PHE A 182 -2.67 20.34 13.30
N ALA A 183 -2.33 20.74 12.08
CA ALA A 183 -3.27 21.41 11.19
C ALA A 183 -4.36 20.44 10.74
N GLN A 184 -5.60 20.90 10.78
CA GLN A 184 -6.76 20.21 10.22
C GLN A 184 -7.47 21.16 9.26
N PHE A 185 -7.81 20.65 8.10
CA PHE A 185 -8.52 21.38 7.07
C PHE A 185 -9.82 20.68 6.74
N ASN A 186 -10.82 21.43 6.35
CA ASN A 186 -12.10 20.88 5.93
C ASN A 186 -11.96 20.15 4.58
N PHE A 187 -12.88 19.24 4.31
CA PHE A 187 -13.05 18.60 3.01
C PHE A 187 -14.47 18.81 2.52
N THR A 188 -14.63 19.16 1.25
CA THR A 188 -15.93 19.27 0.60
C THR A 188 -15.84 18.73 -0.83
N THR A 189 -16.88 18.06 -1.29
CA THR A 189 -17.03 17.68 -2.70
C THR A 189 -17.44 18.91 -3.52
N ASP A 190 -17.03 18.96 -4.78
CA ASP A 190 -17.33 20.04 -5.72
C ASP A 190 -17.87 19.44 -7.04
N GLY A 191 -19.09 19.77 -7.38
CA GLY A 191 -19.79 19.25 -8.56
C GLY A 191 -20.32 17.83 -8.41
N GLU A 192 -20.69 17.23 -9.53
CA GLU A 192 -21.25 15.88 -9.61
C GLU A 192 -20.18 14.82 -9.78
N ILE A 193 -20.51 13.57 -9.40
CA ILE A 193 -19.66 12.40 -9.66
C ILE A 193 -19.76 12.05 -11.15
N ILE A 194 -18.64 11.98 -11.83
CA ILE A 194 -18.54 11.60 -13.24
C ILE A 194 -18.01 10.17 -13.35
N SER A 195 -18.59 9.38 -14.23
CA SER A 195 -18.14 8.04 -14.55
C SER A 195 -17.50 7.98 -15.94
N ASN A 196 -16.48 7.14 -16.12
CA ASN A 196 -15.82 6.90 -17.41
C ASN A 196 -16.66 6.02 -18.35
N ILE A 197 -17.72 5.39 -17.86
CA ILE A 197 -18.59 4.49 -18.62
C ILE A 197 -20.02 4.58 -18.08
N GLU A 198 -20.99 4.61 -18.98
CA GLU A 198 -22.42 4.61 -18.64
C GLU A 198 -22.84 3.28 -18.01
N ASP A 199 -23.82 3.32 -17.10
CA ASP A 199 -24.29 2.16 -16.36
C ASP A 199 -24.79 1.04 -17.27
N GLU A 200 -25.55 1.38 -18.31
CA GLU A 200 -26.08 0.39 -19.25
C GLU A 200 -24.98 -0.27 -20.08
N VAL A 201 -23.94 0.46 -20.48
CA VAL A 201 -22.78 -0.09 -21.18
C VAL A 201 -21.99 -1.01 -20.24
N TYR A 202 -21.85 -0.62 -18.97
CA TYR A 202 -21.19 -1.48 -17.98
C TYR A 202 -21.94 -2.81 -17.79
N LYS A 203 -23.27 -2.78 -17.65
CA LYS A 203 -24.11 -3.98 -17.56
C LYS A 203 -23.97 -4.88 -18.80
N GLN A 204 -23.97 -4.30 -20.01
CA GLN A 204 -23.74 -5.05 -21.24
C GLN A 204 -22.37 -5.72 -21.25
N ASN A 205 -21.32 -5.07 -20.74
CA ASN A 205 -20.00 -5.66 -20.62
C ASN A 205 -20.00 -6.82 -19.62
N VAL A 206 -20.76 -6.73 -18.51
CA VAL A 206 -20.94 -7.86 -17.57
C VAL A 206 -21.56 -9.07 -18.28
N GLU A 207 -22.64 -8.87 -19.07
CA GLU A 207 -23.26 -9.97 -19.79
C GLU A 207 -22.31 -10.61 -20.85
N LYS A 208 -21.49 -9.82 -21.52
CA LYS A 208 -20.43 -10.35 -22.41
C LYS A 208 -19.39 -11.14 -21.63
N ALA A 209 -18.93 -10.63 -20.48
CA ALA A 209 -17.98 -11.31 -19.62
C ALA A 209 -18.50 -12.69 -19.16
N LYS A 210 -19.78 -12.76 -18.75
CA LYS A 210 -20.46 -14.04 -18.41
C LYS A 210 -20.44 -15.03 -19.56
N GLN A 211 -20.65 -14.57 -20.81
CA GLN A 211 -20.57 -15.44 -21.99
C GLN A 211 -19.15 -15.99 -22.22
N HIS A 212 -18.11 -15.19 -22.00
CA HIS A 212 -16.72 -15.64 -22.08
C HIS A 212 -16.40 -16.70 -21.01
N CYS A 213 -16.83 -16.49 -19.77
CA CYS A 213 -16.69 -17.49 -18.70
C CYS A 213 -17.45 -18.78 -19.04
N ALA A 214 -18.71 -18.69 -19.52
CA ALA A 214 -19.52 -19.86 -19.87
C ALA A 214 -18.94 -20.70 -21.02
N ARG A 215 -18.21 -20.07 -21.93
CA ARG A 215 -17.49 -20.77 -23.02
C ARG A 215 -16.16 -21.37 -22.61
N GLY A 216 -15.67 -21.04 -21.43
CA GLY A 216 -14.36 -21.45 -20.94
C GLY A 216 -13.19 -20.66 -21.57
N ASP A 217 -13.44 -19.46 -22.11
CA ASP A 217 -12.38 -18.59 -22.64
C ASP A 217 -11.48 -18.05 -21.51
N VAL A 218 -12.03 -17.90 -20.31
CA VAL A 218 -11.35 -17.45 -19.09
C VAL A 218 -11.98 -18.11 -17.86
N PHE A 219 -11.22 -18.23 -16.77
CA PHE A 219 -11.73 -18.69 -15.49
C PHE A 219 -12.45 -17.58 -14.74
N GLN A 220 -11.88 -16.36 -14.78
CA GLN A 220 -12.40 -15.20 -14.09
C GLN A 220 -12.16 -13.93 -14.92
N LEU A 221 -13.07 -12.98 -14.84
CA LEU A 221 -12.93 -11.62 -15.40
C LEU A 221 -13.28 -10.58 -14.33
N VAL A 222 -12.40 -9.60 -14.17
CA VAL A 222 -12.65 -8.44 -13.30
C VAL A 222 -12.91 -7.22 -14.16
N LEU A 223 -14.14 -6.72 -14.11
CA LEU A 223 -14.54 -5.50 -14.80
C LEU A 223 -14.44 -4.31 -13.87
N SER A 224 -13.93 -3.19 -14.37
CA SER A 224 -13.77 -1.97 -13.59
C SER A 224 -14.60 -0.81 -14.14
N LYS A 225 -15.03 0.07 -13.25
CA LYS A 225 -15.67 1.34 -13.55
C LYS A 225 -15.04 2.41 -12.69
N ARG A 226 -14.59 3.52 -13.31
CA ARG A 226 -13.98 4.62 -12.58
C ARG A 226 -14.99 5.74 -12.34
N PHE A 227 -15.03 6.20 -11.09
CA PHE A 227 -15.76 7.40 -10.71
C PHE A 227 -14.77 8.52 -10.40
N THR A 228 -15.09 9.73 -10.84
CA THR A 228 -14.29 10.92 -10.62
C THR A 228 -15.13 11.96 -9.90
N GLN A 229 -14.60 12.50 -8.81
CA GLN A 229 -15.23 13.54 -8.01
C GLN A 229 -14.24 14.68 -7.79
N LYS A 230 -14.61 15.89 -8.16
CA LYS A 230 -13.86 17.09 -7.75
C LYS A 230 -14.07 17.35 -6.26
N PHE A 231 -13.06 17.85 -5.61
CA PHE A 231 -13.11 18.21 -4.20
C PHE A 231 -12.28 19.45 -3.90
N LYS A 232 -12.51 20.02 -2.72
CA LYS A 232 -11.71 21.10 -2.13
C LYS A 232 -11.33 20.71 -0.70
N GLY A 233 -10.12 21.08 -0.27
CA GLY A 233 -9.63 20.88 1.08
C GLY A 233 -8.75 19.64 1.22
N ASP A 234 -8.80 19.00 2.38
CA ASP A 234 -7.87 17.97 2.81
C ASP A 234 -8.38 16.57 2.44
N ASP A 235 -7.76 15.95 1.46
CA ASP A 235 -8.05 14.59 0.97
C ASP A 235 -7.76 13.50 2.01
N PHE A 236 -6.92 13.75 3.00
CA PHE A 236 -6.69 12.81 4.12
C PHE A 236 -7.97 12.54 4.92
N ASN A 237 -8.93 13.48 4.93
CA ASN A 237 -10.24 13.24 5.54
C ASN A 237 -11.05 12.15 4.82
N VAL A 238 -10.86 11.99 3.51
CA VAL A 238 -11.49 10.88 2.75
C VAL A 238 -10.91 9.54 3.20
N TYR A 239 -9.60 9.46 3.37
CA TYR A 239 -8.95 8.27 3.92
C TYR A 239 -9.46 7.94 5.33
N ARG A 240 -9.56 8.95 6.20
CA ARG A 240 -10.10 8.78 7.57
C ARG A 240 -11.54 8.27 7.56
N ALA A 241 -12.37 8.78 6.65
CA ALA A 241 -13.74 8.29 6.47
C ALA A 241 -13.75 6.85 5.95
N LEU A 242 -12.95 6.52 4.93
CA LEU A 242 -12.79 5.17 4.40
C LEU A 242 -12.39 4.18 5.50
N ARG A 243 -11.39 4.53 6.30
CA ARG A 243 -10.92 3.74 7.44
C ARG A 243 -12.03 3.43 8.45
N SER A 244 -12.95 4.37 8.65
CA SER A 244 -14.07 4.22 9.57
C SER A 244 -15.21 3.36 8.99
N VAL A 245 -15.46 3.47 7.69
CA VAL A 245 -16.56 2.78 7.01
C VAL A 245 -16.17 1.35 6.62
N ASN A 246 -14.92 1.16 6.22
CA ASN A 246 -14.40 -0.12 5.78
C ASN A 246 -13.06 -0.44 6.47
N PRO A 247 -13.07 -0.79 7.76
CA PRO A 247 -11.86 -1.22 8.46
C PRO A 247 -11.41 -2.57 7.90
N SER A 248 -10.21 -2.63 7.35
CA SER A 248 -9.60 -3.83 6.78
C SER A 248 -8.18 -4.02 7.33
N PRO A 249 -7.62 -5.23 7.30
CA PRO A 249 -6.29 -5.51 7.82
C PRO A 249 -5.18 -4.62 7.23
N TYR A 250 -5.34 -4.21 5.97
CA TYR A 250 -4.35 -3.40 5.25
C TYR A 250 -4.95 -2.07 4.80
N LEU A 251 -4.67 -1.03 5.57
CA LEU A 251 -5.04 0.34 5.27
C LEU A 251 -3.79 1.12 4.89
N PHE A 252 -3.87 1.94 3.88
CA PHE A 252 -2.72 2.73 3.44
C PHE A 252 -3.12 4.11 2.92
N TYR A 253 -2.23 5.07 3.12
CA TYR A 253 -2.29 6.41 2.54
C TYR A 253 -0.88 6.83 2.13
N PHE A 254 -0.65 6.94 0.83
CA PHE A 254 0.63 7.26 0.22
C PHE A 254 0.57 8.63 -0.42
N ASP A 255 1.31 9.58 0.11
CA ASP A 255 1.44 10.92 -0.44
C ASP A 255 2.73 11.03 -1.26
N TYR A 256 2.59 11.27 -2.56
CA TYR A 256 3.69 11.51 -3.48
C TYR A 256 3.75 12.98 -3.97
N GLY A 257 3.08 13.88 -3.26
CA GLY A 257 3.01 15.31 -3.56
C GLY A 257 1.98 15.66 -4.63
N ASN A 258 2.27 15.36 -5.88
CA ASN A 258 1.39 15.66 -7.03
C ASN A 258 0.22 14.68 -7.20
N PHE A 259 0.30 13.51 -6.60
CA PHE A 259 -0.79 12.54 -6.51
C PHE A 259 -0.73 11.79 -5.18
N LYS A 260 -1.85 11.17 -4.82
CA LYS A 260 -1.97 10.34 -3.62
C LYS A 260 -2.70 9.06 -3.96
N ILE A 261 -2.31 7.98 -3.28
CA ILE A 261 -2.98 6.68 -3.40
C ILE A 261 -3.35 6.24 -1.99
N PHE A 262 -4.61 5.90 -1.78
CA PHE A 262 -5.05 5.36 -0.50
C PHE A 262 -6.15 4.32 -0.70
N GLY A 263 -6.25 3.43 0.27
CA GLY A 263 -7.18 2.32 0.17
C GLY A 263 -7.33 1.55 1.47
N SER A 264 -8.24 0.60 1.41
CA SER A 264 -8.52 -0.38 2.46
C SER A 264 -8.64 -1.74 1.79
N SER A 265 -7.73 -2.67 2.10
CA SER A 265 -7.68 -4.00 1.50
C SER A 265 -7.84 -5.08 2.57
N PRO A 266 -8.67 -6.11 2.33
CA PRO A 266 -8.76 -7.27 3.21
C PRO A 266 -7.62 -8.27 2.98
N GLU A 267 -6.87 -8.17 1.89
CA GLU A 267 -6.01 -9.23 1.37
C GLU A 267 -4.55 -8.81 1.29
N ALA A 268 -3.66 -9.72 1.73
CA ALA A 268 -2.24 -9.68 1.43
C ALA A 268 -1.99 -10.51 0.16
N GLN A 269 -1.46 -9.89 -0.89
CA GLN A 269 -1.17 -10.60 -2.13
C GLN A 269 -0.03 -11.62 -1.95
N LEU A 270 1.00 -11.24 -1.25
CA LEU A 270 2.16 -12.07 -0.94
C LEU A 270 2.79 -11.61 0.36
N VAL A 271 3.05 -12.54 1.26
CA VAL A 271 3.84 -12.32 2.48
C VAL A 271 5.10 -13.18 2.38
N VAL A 272 6.25 -12.59 2.61
CA VAL A 272 7.53 -13.34 2.68
C VAL A 272 8.15 -13.11 4.04
N GLU A 273 8.26 -14.16 4.83
CA GLU A 273 8.87 -14.12 6.15
C GLU A 273 9.70 -15.39 6.39
N ASN A 274 10.91 -15.25 6.93
CA ASN A 274 11.82 -16.38 7.23
C ASN A 274 12.04 -17.32 6.03
N GLU A 275 12.22 -16.77 4.84
CA GLU A 275 12.40 -17.50 3.57
C GLU A 275 11.18 -18.33 3.12
N ILE A 276 10.05 -18.13 3.75
CA ILE A 276 8.77 -18.73 3.36
C ILE A 276 7.90 -17.68 2.69
N ALA A 277 7.39 -17.98 1.50
CA ALA A 277 6.43 -17.15 0.78
C ALA A 277 5.02 -17.72 0.99
N GLU A 278 4.09 -16.89 1.40
CA GLU A 278 2.70 -17.26 1.68
C GLU A 278 1.73 -16.41 0.87
N ILE A 279 0.76 -17.05 0.26
CA ILE A 279 -0.38 -16.42 -0.42
C ILE A 279 -1.64 -16.88 0.30
N HIS A 280 -2.54 -15.94 0.59
CA HIS A 280 -3.79 -16.20 1.31
C HIS A 280 -4.99 -15.84 0.41
N PRO A 281 -5.36 -16.68 -0.58
CA PRO A 281 -6.45 -16.36 -1.50
C PRO A 281 -7.79 -16.27 -0.75
N ILE A 282 -8.55 -15.23 -1.02
CA ILE A 282 -9.89 -15.00 -0.45
C ILE A 282 -10.90 -15.14 -1.59
N ALA A 283 -11.87 -16.07 -1.44
CA ALA A 283 -12.97 -16.27 -2.37
C ALA A 283 -14.28 -15.72 -1.79
N GLY A 284 -15.14 -16.62 -1.31
CA GLY A 284 -16.43 -16.27 -0.77
C GLY A 284 -16.40 -15.51 0.54
N THR A 285 -17.39 -14.64 0.73
CA THR A 285 -17.57 -13.88 1.97
C THR A 285 -19.02 -13.94 2.44
N ILE A 286 -19.22 -14.00 3.76
CA ILE A 286 -20.54 -13.92 4.37
C ILE A 286 -20.56 -12.85 5.45
N LYS A 287 -21.66 -12.10 5.52
CA LYS A 287 -21.79 -11.03 6.52
C LYS A 287 -21.94 -11.63 7.91
N ARG A 288 -21.11 -11.18 8.85
CA ARG A 288 -21.23 -11.55 10.27
C ARG A 288 -22.50 -10.99 10.88
N SER A 289 -23.13 -11.78 11.73
CA SER A 289 -24.35 -11.41 12.45
C SER A 289 -24.08 -10.61 13.73
N GLY A 290 -22.86 -10.72 14.29
CA GLY A 290 -22.48 -10.20 15.59
C GLY A 290 -22.88 -11.12 16.76
N ASN A 291 -23.34 -12.33 16.47
CA ASN A 291 -23.58 -13.40 17.45
C ASN A 291 -22.65 -14.57 17.13
N ASP A 292 -21.82 -14.99 18.07
CA ASP A 292 -20.75 -15.96 17.84
C ASP A 292 -21.29 -17.35 17.44
N GLU A 293 -22.43 -17.81 18.01
CA GLU A 293 -23.02 -19.07 17.63
C GLU A 293 -23.55 -19.06 16.21
N ARG A 294 -24.23 -17.97 15.85
CA ARG A 294 -24.74 -17.77 14.50
C ARG A 294 -23.61 -17.60 13.49
N ASP A 295 -22.55 -16.89 13.84
CA ASP A 295 -21.38 -16.69 12.99
C ASP A 295 -20.63 -18.01 12.75
N ALA A 296 -20.57 -18.90 13.75
CA ALA A 296 -20.04 -20.26 13.59
C ALA A 296 -20.88 -21.13 12.63
N GLU A 297 -22.22 -21.00 12.65
CA GLU A 297 -23.09 -21.65 11.67
C GLU A 297 -22.88 -21.11 10.26
N LEU A 298 -22.80 -19.77 10.11
CA LEU A 298 -22.55 -19.11 8.84
C LEU A 298 -21.19 -19.52 8.25
N ALA A 299 -20.14 -19.64 9.07
CA ALA A 299 -18.84 -20.13 8.65
C ALA A 299 -18.91 -21.57 8.11
N LYS A 300 -19.66 -22.48 8.77
CA LYS A 300 -19.88 -23.84 8.28
C LYS A 300 -20.68 -23.86 6.98
N GLN A 301 -21.68 -22.99 6.86
CA GLN A 301 -22.47 -22.85 5.63
C GLN A 301 -21.58 -22.39 4.47
N LEU A 302 -20.75 -21.37 4.68
CA LEU A 302 -19.80 -20.86 3.67
C LEU A 302 -18.82 -21.97 3.24
N ALA A 303 -18.23 -22.69 4.20
CA ALA A 303 -17.29 -23.78 3.94
C ALA A 303 -17.92 -24.98 3.21
N SER A 304 -19.24 -25.15 3.24
CA SER A 304 -19.98 -26.23 2.57
C SER A 304 -20.63 -25.80 1.25
N ASP A 305 -20.59 -24.52 0.89
CA ASP A 305 -21.15 -24.01 -0.36
C ASP A 305 -20.30 -24.46 -1.56
N ALA A 306 -20.93 -25.21 -2.46
CA ALA A 306 -20.22 -25.81 -3.59
C ALA A 306 -19.67 -24.78 -4.58
N LYS A 307 -20.36 -23.63 -4.77
CA LYS A 307 -19.92 -22.55 -5.65
C LYS A 307 -18.71 -21.84 -5.06
N GLU A 308 -18.81 -21.44 -3.80
CA GLU A 308 -17.73 -20.72 -3.10
C GLU A 308 -16.48 -21.60 -2.96
N ASN A 309 -16.64 -22.90 -2.70
CA ASN A 309 -15.54 -23.87 -2.68
C ASN A 309 -14.88 -24.02 -4.06
N SER A 310 -15.66 -24.06 -5.15
CA SER A 310 -15.10 -24.17 -6.50
C SER A 310 -14.28 -22.93 -6.86
N GLU A 311 -14.74 -21.74 -6.47
CA GLU A 311 -14.00 -20.49 -6.66
C GLU A 311 -12.71 -20.49 -5.82
N HIS A 312 -12.79 -20.91 -4.56
CA HIS A 312 -11.62 -20.98 -3.69
C HIS A 312 -10.55 -21.94 -4.24
N VAL A 313 -10.93 -23.14 -4.66
CA VAL A 313 -10.01 -24.11 -5.28
C VAL A 313 -9.37 -23.53 -6.53
N MET A 314 -10.14 -22.83 -7.38
CA MET A 314 -9.61 -22.16 -8.56
C MET A 314 -8.56 -21.10 -8.19
N LEU A 315 -8.81 -20.26 -7.17
CA LEU A 315 -7.86 -19.24 -6.72
C LEU A 315 -6.59 -19.85 -6.12
N VAL A 316 -6.72 -20.93 -5.34
CA VAL A 316 -5.57 -21.68 -4.79
C VAL A 316 -4.74 -22.31 -5.92
N ASP A 317 -5.37 -22.85 -6.95
CA ASP A 317 -4.69 -23.49 -8.08
C ASP A 317 -3.95 -22.48 -8.99
N LEU A 318 -4.42 -21.22 -8.99
CA LEU A 318 -3.81 -20.13 -9.74
C LEU A 318 -2.74 -19.34 -8.94
N SER A 319 -2.56 -19.64 -7.64
CA SER A 319 -1.57 -19.02 -6.76
C SER A 319 -0.26 -19.76 -6.77
#